data_192e48b8b745740f1dfaf3055c949d47
#
_entry.id   192e48b8b745740f1dfaf3055c949d47
#
_cell.length_a   1.000
_cell.length_b   1.000
_cell.length_c   1.000
_cell.angle_alpha   90.00
_cell.angle_beta   90.00
_cell.angle_gamma   90.00
#
_symmetry.space_group_name_H-M   'P 1'
#
loop_
_entity.id
_entity.type
_entity.pdbx_description
1 polymer ?
#
loop_
_entity_poly.entity_id
_entity_poly.type
_entity_poly.pdbx_seq_one_letter_code
_entity_poly.pdbx_strand_id
1 'polypeptide(L)'
;FEGDPLFFFFFSVRMHRSHPLAKLPALTYDDLDGQTIISKGRAYDCFRHHIDKYFLAPGRKIHILAETADESIIRTLLLHNKVINIGYDYADPLYPHPDIVSRTLKEEISGQMIYLVSNPQVRKTKAACLFRDYLLEWMKKKAVRG
;
A
#
# COMPACT_ATOMS: atom_id res chain seq x y z
N PHE A 1 10.49 8.61 20.30
CA PHE A 1 9.27 7.78 20.19
C PHE A 1 9.60 6.32 20.46
N GLU A 2 8.71 5.63 21.16
CA GLU A 2 8.74 4.18 21.33
C GLU A 2 7.74 3.56 20.36
N GLY A 3 8.13 2.48 19.66
CA GLY A 3 7.29 1.84 18.65
C GLY A 3 7.14 0.35 18.90
N ASP A 4 5.90 -0.14 18.97
CA ASP A 4 5.56 -1.55 18.98
C ASP A 4 5.22 -1.99 17.55
N PRO A 5 5.90 -3.00 16.97
CA PRO A 5 5.56 -3.48 15.63
C PRO A 5 4.17 -4.14 15.65
N LEU A 6 3.34 -3.81 14.66
CA LEU A 6 1.99 -4.36 14.52
C LEU A 6 1.93 -5.43 13.44
N PHE A 7 2.24 -5.06 12.20
CA PHE A 7 2.24 -6.00 11.08
C PHE A 7 3.10 -5.46 9.93
N PHE A 8 3.53 -6.39 9.09
CA PHE A 8 4.23 -6.10 7.85
C PHE A 8 3.24 -6.14 6.69
N PHE A 9 3.37 -5.23 5.71
CA PHE A 9 2.59 -5.24 4.50
C PHE A 9 3.48 -5.12 3.26
N PHE A 10 2.96 -5.59 2.12
CA PHE A 10 3.59 -5.40 0.83
C PHE A 10 2.84 -4.34 0.02
N PHE A 11 3.55 -3.67 -0.86
CA PHE A 11 2.89 -2.88 -1.88
C PHE A 11 2.19 -3.81 -2.87
N SER A 12 1.04 -3.36 -3.36
CA SER A 12 0.24 -4.04 -4.36
C SER A 12 -0.07 -3.11 -5.52
N VAL A 13 -0.40 -3.69 -6.64
CA VAL A 13 -0.78 -2.96 -7.85
C VAL A 13 -2.19 -3.38 -8.22
N ARG A 14 -3.10 -2.43 -8.21
CA ARG A 14 -4.50 -2.61 -8.63
C ARG A 14 -4.68 -2.13 -10.05
N MET A 15 -5.47 -2.85 -10.83
CA MET A 15 -5.74 -2.54 -12.22
C MET A 15 -7.07 -3.16 -12.67
N HIS A 16 -7.59 -2.70 -13.80
CA HIS A 16 -8.69 -3.40 -14.45
C HIS A 16 -8.24 -4.81 -14.87
N ARG A 17 -9.12 -5.82 -14.75
CA ARG A 17 -8.81 -7.22 -15.09
C ARG A 17 -8.35 -7.43 -16.54
N SER A 18 -8.69 -6.53 -17.46
CA SER A 18 -8.22 -6.56 -18.85
C SER A 18 -6.86 -5.92 -19.09
N HIS A 19 -6.26 -5.33 -18.05
CA HIS A 19 -4.93 -4.73 -18.16
C HIS A 19 -3.88 -5.82 -18.50
N PRO A 20 -2.90 -5.55 -19.37
CA PRO A 20 -1.89 -6.55 -19.74
C PRO A 20 -1.15 -7.17 -18.55
N LEU A 21 -0.83 -6.37 -17.54
CA LEU A 21 -0.16 -6.84 -16.32
C LEU A 21 -1.03 -7.75 -15.44
N ALA A 22 -2.35 -7.74 -15.61
CA ALA A 22 -3.26 -8.59 -14.85
C ALA A 22 -3.06 -10.08 -15.13
N LYS A 23 -2.43 -10.44 -16.27
CA LYS A 23 -2.09 -11.82 -16.64
C LYS A 23 -0.95 -12.40 -15.80
N LEU A 24 -0.12 -11.56 -15.21
CA LEU A 24 1.01 -11.98 -14.39
C LEU A 24 0.52 -12.34 -12.99
N PRO A 25 1.04 -13.41 -12.38
CA PRO A 25 0.66 -13.81 -11.02
C PRO A 25 1.19 -12.87 -9.95
N ALA A 26 2.30 -12.21 -10.22
CA ALA A 26 2.94 -11.21 -9.39
C ALA A 26 3.70 -10.23 -10.28
N LEU A 27 4.01 -9.06 -9.77
CA LEU A 27 4.71 -8.00 -10.49
C LEU A 27 6.04 -7.65 -9.84
N THR A 28 6.95 -7.17 -10.66
CA THR A 28 8.20 -6.52 -10.26
C THR A 28 8.14 -5.03 -10.59
N TYR A 29 9.07 -4.23 -10.10
CA TYR A 29 9.14 -2.82 -10.48
C TYR A 29 9.52 -2.62 -11.96
N ASP A 30 10.21 -3.58 -12.56
CA ASP A 30 10.51 -3.54 -14.00
C ASP A 30 9.25 -3.69 -14.86
N ASP A 31 8.27 -4.46 -14.41
CA ASP A 31 6.97 -4.58 -15.08
C ASP A 31 6.19 -3.25 -15.06
N LEU A 32 6.50 -2.38 -14.11
CA LEU A 32 5.84 -1.08 -13.94
C LEU A 32 6.54 0.05 -14.71
N ASP A 33 7.70 -0.20 -15.32
CA ASP A 33 8.40 0.82 -16.10
C ASP A 33 7.55 1.30 -17.28
N GLY A 34 7.44 2.61 -17.42
CA GLY A 34 6.63 3.24 -18.46
C GLY A 34 5.11 3.22 -18.24
N GLN A 35 4.63 2.65 -17.13
CA GLN A 35 3.19 2.59 -16.85
C GLN A 35 2.61 3.94 -16.45
N THR A 36 1.32 4.10 -16.74
CA THR A 36 0.53 5.24 -16.26
C THR A 36 -0.11 4.87 -14.93
N ILE A 37 0.16 5.65 -13.89
CA ILE A 37 -0.28 5.35 -12.53
C ILE A 37 -1.20 6.42 -11.94
N ILE A 38 -2.05 5.96 -11.02
CA ILE A 38 -2.75 6.80 -10.06
C ILE A 38 -1.98 6.69 -8.75
N SER A 39 -1.48 7.82 -8.25
CA SER A 39 -0.72 7.90 -7.00
C SER A 39 -1.58 8.48 -5.89
N LYS A 40 -1.27 8.14 -4.64
CA LYS A 40 -1.86 8.83 -3.47
C LYS A 40 -1.34 10.26 -3.29
N GLY A 41 -0.35 10.64 -4.07
CA GLY A 41 0.22 11.98 -4.07
C GLY A 41 1.50 12.09 -3.25
N ARG A 42 2.36 13.00 -3.71
CA ARG A 42 3.66 13.29 -3.10
C ARG A 42 3.57 13.98 -1.73
N ALA A 43 2.38 14.43 -1.34
CA ALA A 43 2.13 14.92 0.01
C ALA A 43 2.22 13.81 1.08
N TYR A 44 2.08 12.55 0.68
CA TYR A 44 2.30 11.40 1.55
C TYR A 44 3.76 10.96 1.47
N ASP A 45 4.55 11.23 2.51
CA ASP A 45 6.00 10.95 2.53
C ASP A 45 6.36 9.51 2.20
N CYS A 46 5.57 8.54 2.66
CA CYS A 46 5.79 7.13 2.35
C CYS A 46 5.67 6.84 0.84
N PHE A 47 4.71 7.45 0.16
CA PHE A 47 4.54 7.32 -1.30
C PHE A 47 5.63 8.03 -2.07
N ARG A 48 6.02 9.25 -1.66
CA ARG A 48 7.13 9.97 -2.27
C ARG A 48 8.41 9.16 -2.18
N HIS A 49 8.75 8.68 -0.99
CA HIS A 49 9.92 7.84 -0.78
C HIS A 49 9.88 6.58 -1.64
N HIS A 50 8.71 5.95 -1.75
CA HIS A 50 8.52 4.76 -2.58
C HIS A 50 8.78 5.05 -4.07
N ILE A 51 8.20 6.14 -4.60
CA ILE A 51 8.43 6.57 -5.98
C ILE A 51 9.90 6.89 -6.23
N ASP A 52 10.52 7.68 -5.36
CA ASP A 52 11.92 8.08 -5.51
C ASP A 52 12.84 6.85 -5.51
N LYS A 53 12.67 5.96 -4.55
CA LYS A 53 13.55 4.82 -4.34
C LYS A 53 13.41 3.74 -5.41
N TYR A 54 12.18 3.42 -5.81
CA TYR A 54 11.92 2.27 -6.67
C TYR A 54 11.70 2.60 -8.14
N PHE A 55 11.42 3.85 -8.46
CA PHE A 55 11.26 4.28 -9.85
C PHE A 55 12.34 5.25 -10.28
N LEU A 56 12.46 6.40 -9.63
CA LEU A 56 13.32 7.47 -10.12
C LEU A 56 14.81 7.15 -9.95
N ALA A 57 15.23 6.63 -8.80
CA ALA A 57 16.64 6.32 -8.55
C ALA A 57 17.18 5.23 -9.50
N PRO A 58 16.44 4.12 -9.81
CA PRO A 58 16.86 3.15 -10.83
C PRO A 58 16.67 3.63 -12.28
N GLY A 59 16.10 4.81 -12.52
CA GLY A 59 15.88 5.37 -13.85
C GLY A 59 14.63 4.85 -14.56
N ARG A 60 13.69 4.21 -13.84
CA ARG A 60 12.40 3.78 -14.40
C ARG A 60 11.50 4.99 -14.64
N LYS A 61 10.69 4.92 -15.69
CA LYS A 61 9.75 5.97 -16.07
C LYS A 61 8.36 5.65 -15.55
N ILE A 62 7.68 6.65 -15.01
CA ILE A 62 6.27 6.57 -14.65
C ILE A 62 5.55 7.81 -15.14
N HIS A 63 4.28 7.64 -15.52
CA HIS A 63 3.39 8.74 -15.89
C HIS A 63 2.29 8.83 -14.83
N ILE A 64 2.25 9.91 -14.06
CA ILE A 64 1.20 10.11 -13.05
C ILE A 64 0.00 10.77 -13.74
N LEU A 65 -1.10 10.02 -13.86
CA LEU A 65 -2.36 10.53 -14.41
C LEU A 65 -3.09 11.41 -13.41
N ALA A 66 -3.12 10.99 -12.16
CA ALA A 66 -3.81 11.68 -11.08
C ALA A 66 -3.15 11.39 -9.73
N GLU A 67 -3.24 12.36 -8.82
CA GLU A 67 -2.85 12.21 -7.42
C GLU A 67 -4.09 12.35 -6.55
N THR A 68 -4.54 11.26 -5.94
CA THR A 68 -5.71 11.23 -5.07
C THR A 68 -5.67 10.06 -4.10
N ALA A 69 -6.22 10.27 -2.91
CA ALA A 69 -6.48 9.21 -1.93
C ALA A 69 -7.97 8.83 -1.88
N ASP A 70 -8.80 9.45 -2.70
CA ASP A 70 -10.23 9.13 -2.79
C ASP A 70 -10.44 7.82 -3.55
N GLU A 71 -10.92 6.81 -2.84
CA GLU A 71 -11.11 5.47 -3.39
C GLU A 71 -12.18 5.43 -4.49
N SER A 72 -13.16 6.30 -4.45
CA SER A 72 -14.21 6.40 -5.48
C SER A 72 -13.61 6.90 -6.81
N ILE A 73 -12.75 7.89 -6.74
CA ILE A 73 -12.02 8.42 -7.91
C ILE A 73 -11.05 7.37 -8.45
N ILE A 74 -10.26 6.74 -7.58
CA ILE A 74 -9.33 5.67 -7.97
C ILE A 74 -10.07 4.57 -8.71
N ARG A 75 -11.17 4.07 -8.16
CA ARG A 75 -11.98 3.02 -8.77
C ARG A 75 -12.50 3.42 -10.15
N THR A 76 -13.05 4.62 -10.27
CA THR A 76 -13.56 5.14 -11.55
C THR A 76 -12.45 5.20 -12.61
N LEU A 77 -11.28 5.69 -12.24
CA LEU A 77 -10.15 5.75 -13.17
C LEU A 77 -9.65 4.38 -13.59
N LEU A 78 -9.57 3.42 -12.66
CA LEU A 78 -9.17 2.03 -12.96
C LEU A 78 -10.14 1.34 -13.91
N LEU A 79 -11.46 1.58 -13.76
CA LEU A 79 -12.50 0.95 -14.58
C LEU A 79 -12.54 1.49 -16.01
N HIS A 80 -12.18 2.75 -16.21
CA HIS A 80 -12.33 3.43 -17.52
C HIS A 80 -11.01 3.71 -18.24
N ASN A 81 -9.86 3.42 -17.63
CA ASN A 81 -8.56 3.71 -18.20
C ASN A 81 -7.60 2.52 -18.08
N LYS A 82 -6.66 2.43 -19.00
CA LYS A 82 -5.53 1.51 -18.91
C LYS A 82 -4.46 2.07 -17.98
N VAL A 83 -4.77 2.16 -16.70
CA VAL A 83 -3.91 2.69 -15.66
C VAL A 83 -3.80 1.71 -14.50
N ILE A 84 -2.79 1.90 -13.68
CA ILE A 84 -2.59 1.14 -12.47
C ILE A 84 -2.60 2.05 -11.24
N ASN A 85 -2.93 1.49 -10.09
CA ASN A 85 -2.83 2.17 -8.80
C ASN A 85 -1.92 1.36 -7.88
N ILE A 86 -0.93 2.01 -7.30
CA ILE A 86 -0.06 1.40 -6.28
C ILE A 86 -0.73 1.60 -4.93
N GLY A 87 -1.06 0.52 -4.29
CA GLY A 87 -1.73 0.47 -2.99
C GLY A 87 -1.01 -0.45 -2.00
N TYR A 88 -1.77 -0.95 -1.06
CA TYR A 88 -1.30 -1.83 0.01
C TYR A 88 -2.12 -3.11 0.00
N ASP A 89 -1.45 -4.26 0.08
CA ASP A 89 -2.08 -5.58 0.04
C ASP A 89 -3.14 -5.78 1.12
N TYR A 90 -2.94 -5.21 2.31
CA TYR A 90 -3.91 -5.29 3.41
C TYR A 90 -5.18 -4.46 3.18
N ALA A 91 -5.10 -3.44 2.32
CA ALA A 91 -6.22 -2.53 2.04
C ALA A 91 -7.07 -2.99 0.85
N ASP A 92 -6.48 -3.72 -0.09
CA ASP A 92 -7.16 -4.16 -1.31
C ASP A 92 -8.46 -4.94 -1.04
N PRO A 93 -8.51 -5.88 -0.07
CA PRO A 93 -9.74 -6.62 0.24
C PRO A 93 -10.87 -5.76 0.81
N LEU A 94 -10.58 -4.53 1.25
CA LEU A 94 -11.59 -3.59 1.77
C LEU A 94 -12.41 -2.94 0.64
N TYR A 95 -11.90 -2.99 -0.60
CA TYR A 95 -12.50 -2.32 -1.76
C TYR A 95 -12.68 -3.29 -2.93
N PRO A 96 -13.42 -4.40 -2.75
CA PRO A 96 -13.58 -5.41 -3.77
C PRO A 96 -14.41 -4.87 -4.95
N HIS A 97 -14.01 -5.24 -6.16
CA HIS A 97 -14.78 -5.00 -7.38
C HIS A 97 -14.51 -6.14 -8.39
N PRO A 98 -15.53 -6.67 -9.08
CA PRO A 98 -15.36 -7.83 -9.96
C PRO A 98 -14.41 -7.57 -11.14
N ASP A 99 -14.28 -6.32 -11.58
CA ASP A 99 -13.45 -5.95 -12.72
C ASP A 99 -12.09 -5.36 -12.31
N ILE A 100 -11.79 -5.26 -11.02
CA ILE A 100 -10.49 -4.79 -10.51
C ILE A 100 -9.77 -5.96 -9.86
N VAL A 101 -8.53 -6.17 -10.28
CA VAL A 101 -7.64 -7.17 -9.71
C VAL A 101 -6.45 -6.51 -9.06
N SER A 102 -5.89 -7.18 -8.06
CA SER A 102 -4.67 -6.78 -7.36
C SER A 102 -3.57 -7.81 -7.59
N ARG A 103 -2.33 -7.30 -7.72
CA ARG A 103 -1.12 -8.14 -7.79
C ARG A 103 -0.09 -7.59 -6.81
N THR A 104 0.49 -8.46 -6.02
CA THR A 104 1.55 -8.10 -5.07
C THR A 104 2.84 -7.79 -5.83
N LEU A 105 3.55 -6.75 -5.39
CA LEU A 105 4.92 -6.50 -5.80
C LEU A 105 5.84 -7.44 -5.04
N LYS A 106 6.34 -8.46 -5.73
CA LYS A 106 7.24 -9.48 -5.17
C LYS A 106 8.71 -9.06 -5.31
N GLU A 107 9.09 -8.02 -4.61
CA GLU A 107 10.51 -7.74 -4.37
C GLU A 107 10.72 -7.74 -2.86
N GLU A 108 11.81 -8.35 -2.37
CA GLU A 108 12.11 -8.53 -0.94
C GLU A 108 12.05 -7.23 -0.12
N ILE A 109 12.23 -6.11 -0.80
CA ILE A 109 12.26 -4.77 -0.20
C ILE A 109 10.98 -3.95 -0.43
N SER A 110 9.94 -4.51 -1.04
CA SER A 110 8.72 -3.78 -1.38
C SER A 110 7.75 -3.62 -0.21
N GLY A 111 8.07 -4.16 0.95
CA GLY A 111 7.18 -4.11 2.10
C GLY A 111 7.63 -3.12 3.17
N GLN A 112 6.73 -2.85 4.10
CA GLN A 112 6.98 -1.99 5.25
C GLN A 112 6.32 -2.52 6.51
N MET A 113 6.92 -2.22 7.66
CA MET A 113 6.37 -2.54 8.97
C MET A 113 5.54 -1.36 9.48
N ILE A 114 4.34 -1.66 9.94
CA ILE A 114 3.49 -0.69 10.66
C ILE A 114 3.79 -0.79 12.15
N TYR A 115 3.94 0.35 12.79
CA TYR A 115 4.21 0.46 14.22
C TYR A 115 3.11 1.25 14.94
N LEU A 116 2.78 0.81 16.13
CA LEU A 116 2.07 1.66 17.10
C LEU A 116 3.11 2.51 17.82
N VAL A 117 3.11 3.82 17.56
CA VAL A 117 4.09 4.74 18.10
C VAL A 117 3.52 5.50 19.30
N SER A 118 4.29 5.65 20.34
CA SER A 118 3.94 6.45 21.51
C SER A 118 5.05 7.43 21.90
N ASN A 119 4.65 8.59 22.42
CA ASN A 119 5.59 9.54 22.99
C ASN A 119 5.85 9.18 24.46
N PRO A 120 7.10 8.81 24.84
CA PRO A 120 7.42 8.45 26.22
C PRO A 120 7.32 9.63 27.20
N GLN A 121 7.40 10.86 26.70
CA GLN A 121 7.29 12.07 27.53
C GLN A 121 5.83 12.41 27.90
N VAL A 122 4.87 11.79 27.23
CA VAL A 122 3.42 12.00 27.51
C VAL A 122 2.90 10.91 28.43
N ARG A 123 2.35 11.33 29.59
CA ARG A 123 1.73 10.39 30.54
C ARG A 123 0.56 9.67 29.86
N LYS A 124 0.66 8.36 29.73
CA LYS A 124 -0.40 7.51 29.17
C LYS A 124 -1.53 7.37 30.17
N THR A 125 -2.77 7.55 29.71
CA THR A 125 -3.96 7.22 30.51
C THR A 125 -4.10 5.71 30.63
N LYS A 126 -4.85 5.25 31.65
CA LYS A 126 -5.17 3.83 31.81
C LYS A 126 -5.87 3.27 30.56
N ALA A 127 -6.78 4.05 29.96
CA ALA A 127 -7.47 3.67 28.73
C ALA A 127 -6.51 3.49 27.54
N ALA A 128 -5.53 4.37 27.37
CA ALA A 128 -4.53 4.26 26.32
C ALA A 128 -3.66 3.00 26.49
N CYS A 129 -3.27 2.67 27.73
CA CYS A 129 -2.53 1.43 28.00
C CYS A 129 -3.37 0.17 27.68
N LEU A 130 -4.63 0.13 28.11
CA LEU A 130 -5.53 -0.98 27.82
C LEU A 130 -5.78 -1.14 26.31
N PHE A 131 -5.97 -0.04 25.60
CA PHE A 131 -6.13 -0.07 24.14
C PHE A 131 -4.88 -0.63 23.45
N ARG A 132 -3.68 -0.17 23.85
CA ARG A 132 -2.42 -0.68 23.30
C ARG A 132 -2.30 -2.19 23.50
N ASP A 133 -2.49 -2.66 24.74
CA ASP A 133 -2.36 -4.08 25.09
C ASP A 133 -3.39 -4.93 24.30
N TYR A 134 -4.63 -4.47 24.23
CA TYR A 134 -5.68 -5.12 23.44
C TYR A 134 -5.32 -5.19 21.95
N LEU A 135 -4.86 -4.08 21.36
CA LEU A 135 -4.47 -4.03 19.96
C LEU A 135 -3.33 -4.98 19.63
N LEU A 136 -2.29 -5.01 20.47
CA LEU A 136 -1.14 -5.90 20.28
C LEU A 136 -1.56 -7.38 20.38
N GLU A 137 -2.44 -7.73 21.32
CA GLU A 137 -2.96 -9.07 21.45
C GLU A 137 -3.83 -9.48 20.25
N TRP A 138 -4.71 -8.58 19.81
CA TRP A 138 -5.57 -8.79 18.65
C TRP A 138 -4.76 -9.00 17.36
N MET A 139 -3.71 -8.21 17.15
CA MET A 139 -2.82 -8.36 15.99
C MET A 139 -2.09 -9.70 16.00
N LYS A 140 -1.60 -10.17 17.16
CA LYS A 140 -0.98 -11.51 17.29
C LYS A 140 -1.94 -12.62 16.89
N LYS A 141 -3.20 -12.55 17.32
CA LYS A 141 -4.23 -13.54 16.97
C LYS A 141 -4.56 -13.54 15.48
N LYS A 142 -4.53 -12.38 14.81
CA LYS A 142 -4.74 -12.29 13.36
C LYS A 142 -3.56 -12.83 12.55
N ALA A 143 -2.33 -12.56 12.98
CA ALA A 143 -1.12 -13.05 12.30
C ALA A 143 -1.03 -14.59 12.29
N VAL A 144 -1.58 -15.27 13.30
CA VAL A 144 -1.61 -16.75 13.37
C VAL A 144 -2.67 -17.36 12.45
N ARG A 145 -3.68 -16.57 11.99
CA ARG A 145 -4.78 -17.06 11.14
C ARG A 145 -4.58 -16.75 9.64
N GLY A 146 -3.54 -16.06 9.27
CA GLY A 146 -3.11 -15.79 7.90
C GLY A 146 -1.90 -16.63 7.53
#